data_f2c50b2250216551e8a2c7ebac197f5a
#
_entry.id   f2c50b2250216551e8a2c7ebac197f5a
#
_cell.length_a   1.000
_cell.length_b   1.000
_cell.length_c   1.000
_cell.angle_alpha   90.00
_cell.angle_beta   90.00
_cell.angle_gamma   90.00
#
_symmetry.space_group_name_H-M   'P 1'
#
loop_
_entity.id
_entity.type
_entity.pdbx_description
1 polymer ?
#
loop_
_entity_poly.entity_id
_entity_poly.type
_entity_poly.pdbx_seq_one_letter_code
_entity_poly.pdbx_strand_id
1 'polypeptide(L)'
;NDAGRSQAAGAAGVLVSRLCEPSAEVGMIAAETHRSYDDGGVRIVCSPLGRARETARILARVFDIAGYPCEGPMPDERLTERFYGTFEGKTYEEIAREQPEAYRVYRDTGECAGAEVERSEVVGERFRDAVLEAAAACPADRSLIVVSHGSAIARGIVSLLGLDPSDFNGLRGVDNCHWSELVPVGVSTAKSAARTGWRLASHNIGAREDILGA
;
A
#
# COMPACT_ATOMS: atom_id res chain seq x y z
N ASN A 1 -13.21 8.50 12.21
CA ASN A 1 -13.45 9.85 12.69
C ASN A 1 -13.41 10.84 11.51
N ASP A 2 -13.81 12.10 11.72
CA ASP A 2 -13.93 13.11 10.66
C ASP A 2 -12.56 13.53 10.10
N ALA A 3 -11.54 13.61 10.95
CA ALA A 3 -10.17 13.90 10.50
C ALA A 3 -9.70 12.88 9.47
N GLY A 4 -9.87 11.57 9.74
CA GLY A 4 -9.49 10.53 8.80
C GLY A 4 -10.29 10.57 7.48
N ARG A 5 -11.56 10.97 7.53
CA ARG A 5 -12.37 11.18 6.30
C ARG A 5 -11.84 12.36 5.48
N SER A 6 -11.48 13.45 6.14
CA SER A 6 -10.90 14.62 5.49
C SER A 6 -9.55 14.29 4.84
N GLN A 7 -8.68 13.56 5.54
CA GLN A 7 -7.41 13.08 5.00
C GLN A 7 -7.61 12.19 3.77
N ALA A 8 -8.55 11.25 3.84
CA ALA A 8 -8.88 10.37 2.71
C ALA A 8 -9.39 11.15 1.49
N ALA A 9 -10.23 12.16 1.70
CA ALA A 9 -10.73 13.02 0.62
C ALA A 9 -9.62 13.87 0.01
N GLY A 10 -8.71 14.44 0.83
CA GLY A 10 -7.53 15.17 0.36
C GLY A 10 -6.60 14.30 -0.48
N ALA A 11 -6.26 13.10 0.03
CA ALA A 11 -5.45 12.13 -0.71
C ALA A 11 -6.11 11.72 -2.04
N ALA A 12 -7.43 11.52 -2.05
CA ALA A 12 -8.16 11.17 -3.26
C ALA A 12 -8.08 12.26 -4.34
N GLY A 13 -8.21 13.54 -3.96
CA GLY A 13 -8.06 14.67 -4.89
C GLY A 13 -6.68 14.70 -5.54
N VAL A 14 -5.62 14.50 -4.74
CA VAL A 14 -4.25 14.45 -5.27
C VAL A 14 -4.06 13.24 -6.19
N LEU A 15 -4.60 12.07 -5.84
CA LEU A 15 -4.51 10.87 -6.68
C LEU A 15 -5.25 11.02 -8.01
N VAL A 16 -6.41 11.71 -8.03
CA VAL A 16 -7.11 12.03 -9.30
C VAL A 16 -6.19 12.84 -10.21
N SER A 17 -5.61 13.94 -9.70
CA SER A 17 -4.68 14.74 -10.50
C SER A 17 -3.45 13.95 -10.99
N ARG A 18 -2.89 13.08 -10.14
CA ARG A 18 -1.70 12.28 -10.51
C ARG A 18 -1.97 11.17 -11.51
N LEU A 19 -3.13 10.53 -11.43
CA LEU A 19 -3.44 9.33 -12.21
C LEU A 19 -4.24 9.63 -13.47
N CYS A 20 -4.93 10.75 -13.52
CA CYS A 20 -5.89 11.07 -14.56
C CYS A 20 -5.54 12.34 -15.36
N GLU A 21 -4.74 13.25 -14.78
CA GLU A 21 -4.32 14.48 -15.49
C GLU A 21 -2.89 14.30 -16.01
N PRO A 22 -2.64 14.45 -17.33
CA PRO A 22 -1.30 14.36 -17.89
C PRO A 22 -0.44 15.53 -17.41
N SER A 23 0.48 15.30 -16.49
CA SER A 23 1.52 16.28 -16.15
C SER A 23 2.81 15.99 -16.93
N ALA A 24 3.57 17.03 -17.29
CA ALA A 24 4.83 16.88 -18.04
C ALA A 24 5.87 16.01 -17.30
N GLU A 25 5.86 16.01 -15.96
CA GLU A 25 6.76 15.17 -15.14
C GLU A 25 6.33 13.70 -15.10
N VAL A 26 5.03 13.44 -15.09
CA VAL A 26 4.48 12.07 -15.15
C VAL A 26 4.66 11.49 -16.54
N GLY A 27 4.68 12.32 -17.59
CA GLY A 27 4.97 11.92 -18.97
C GLY A 27 6.33 11.24 -19.14
N MET A 28 7.36 11.61 -18.36
CA MET A 28 8.67 10.93 -18.41
C MET A 28 8.62 9.51 -17.81
N ILE A 29 7.92 9.35 -16.68
CA ILE A 29 7.75 8.01 -16.06
C ILE A 29 6.80 7.15 -16.91
N ALA A 30 5.76 7.75 -17.50
CA ALA A 30 4.84 7.10 -18.40
C ALA A 30 5.49 6.64 -19.71
N ALA A 31 6.41 7.42 -20.27
CA ALA A 31 7.17 7.05 -21.45
C ALA A 31 8.05 5.83 -21.23
N GLU A 32 8.60 5.65 -20.02
CA GLU A 32 9.35 4.44 -19.64
C GLU A 32 8.44 3.22 -19.43
N THR A 33 7.15 3.41 -19.10
CA THR A 33 6.21 2.34 -18.77
C THR A 33 5.19 2.03 -19.89
N HIS A 34 5.25 2.70 -21.05
CA HIS A 34 4.28 2.59 -22.16
C HIS A 34 2.82 2.80 -21.72
N ARG A 35 2.54 3.59 -20.67
CA ARG A 35 1.17 3.92 -20.27
C ARG A 35 0.66 5.10 -21.09
N SER A 36 -0.40 4.86 -21.87
CA SER A 36 -1.29 5.93 -22.33
C SER A 36 -2.24 6.26 -21.18
N TYR A 37 -2.29 7.50 -20.76
CA TYR A 37 -3.24 7.99 -19.73
C TYR A 37 -4.63 8.30 -20.32
N ASP A 38 -4.95 7.78 -21.51
CA ASP A 38 -6.25 7.98 -22.16
C ASP A 38 -7.32 7.10 -21.52
N ASP A 39 -8.22 7.71 -20.78
CA ASP A 39 -9.56 7.25 -20.35
C ASP A 39 -9.65 6.04 -19.39
N GLY A 40 -8.57 5.45 -18.91
CA GLY A 40 -8.59 4.14 -18.27
C GLY A 40 -9.22 4.07 -16.88
N GLY A 41 -9.20 5.14 -16.08
CA GLY A 41 -9.72 5.14 -14.71
C GLY A 41 -8.91 4.30 -13.73
N VAL A 42 -9.57 3.82 -12.68
CA VAL A 42 -8.91 3.07 -11.59
C VAL A 42 -9.66 1.79 -11.24
N ARG A 43 -8.92 0.81 -10.74
CA ARG A 43 -9.44 -0.38 -10.05
C ARG A 43 -9.01 -0.31 -8.60
N ILE A 44 -9.94 -0.47 -7.65
CA ILE A 44 -9.67 -0.38 -6.20
C ILE A 44 -9.89 -1.75 -5.57
N VAL A 45 -8.86 -2.27 -4.88
CA VAL A 45 -8.96 -3.40 -3.95
C VAL A 45 -8.63 -2.93 -2.55
N CYS A 46 -9.23 -3.51 -1.52
CA CYS A 46 -9.03 -3.01 -0.16
C CYS A 46 -9.08 -4.10 0.91
N SER A 47 -8.44 -3.82 2.04
CA SER A 47 -8.67 -4.59 3.27
C SER A 47 -10.16 -4.56 3.65
N PRO A 48 -10.73 -5.68 4.17
CA PRO A 48 -12.10 -5.73 4.66
C PRO A 48 -12.32 -4.94 5.94
N LEU A 49 -11.27 -4.49 6.63
CA LEU A 49 -11.38 -3.74 7.88
C LEU A 49 -12.05 -2.37 7.65
N GLY A 50 -12.96 -1.99 8.56
CA GLY A 50 -13.85 -0.85 8.41
C GLY A 50 -13.16 0.46 7.99
N ARG A 51 -12.00 0.78 8.59
CA ARG A 51 -11.22 1.99 8.27
C ARG A 51 -10.70 2.00 6.83
N ALA A 52 -10.19 0.87 6.33
CA ALA A 52 -9.69 0.75 4.97
C ALA A 52 -10.84 0.76 3.95
N ARG A 53 -11.95 0.07 4.23
CA ARG A 53 -13.15 0.09 3.39
C ARG A 53 -13.75 1.50 3.27
N GLU A 54 -13.75 2.27 4.36
CA GLU A 54 -14.23 3.65 4.35
C GLU A 54 -13.34 4.54 3.47
N THR A 55 -12.02 4.46 3.64
CA THR A 55 -11.06 5.16 2.77
C THR A 55 -11.24 4.77 1.30
N ALA A 56 -11.35 3.48 0.99
CA ALA A 56 -11.56 3.00 -0.38
C ALA A 56 -12.86 3.52 -1.01
N ARG A 57 -13.96 3.63 -0.23
CA ARG A 57 -15.23 4.21 -0.70
C ARG A 57 -15.12 5.71 -0.96
N ILE A 58 -14.36 6.44 -0.14
CA ILE A 58 -14.12 7.87 -0.35
C ILE A 58 -13.31 8.06 -1.63
N LEU A 59 -12.26 7.28 -1.85
CA LEU A 59 -11.48 7.27 -3.09
C LEU A 59 -12.40 7.03 -4.30
N ALA A 60 -13.15 5.94 -4.31
CA ALA A 60 -14.06 5.58 -5.41
C ALA A 60 -15.03 6.73 -5.73
N ARG A 61 -15.65 7.34 -4.71
CA ARG A 61 -16.57 8.45 -4.88
C ARG A 61 -15.91 9.69 -5.49
N VAL A 62 -14.67 10.00 -5.09
CA VAL A 62 -13.96 11.18 -5.63
C VAL A 62 -13.58 10.97 -7.09
N PHE A 63 -13.13 9.77 -7.47
CA PHE A 63 -12.88 9.42 -8.88
C PHE A 63 -14.15 9.49 -9.72
N ASP A 64 -15.27 8.96 -9.22
CA ASP A 64 -16.57 9.01 -9.89
C ASP A 64 -17.06 10.45 -10.11
N ILE A 65 -16.97 11.29 -9.07
CA ILE A 65 -17.32 12.73 -9.17
C ILE A 65 -16.42 13.45 -10.18
N ALA A 66 -15.16 13.09 -10.28
CA ALA A 66 -14.21 13.63 -11.23
C ALA A 66 -14.42 13.12 -12.67
N GLY A 67 -15.37 12.19 -12.87
CA GLY A 67 -15.71 11.63 -14.18
C GLY A 67 -14.79 10.51 -14.66
N TYR A 68 -13.98 9.94 -13.77
CA TYR A 68 -13.08 8.81 -14.12
C TYR A 68 -13.70 7.47 -13.73
N PRO A 69 -13.70 6.48 -14.64
CA PRO A 69 -14.22 5.15 -14.34
C PRO A 69 -13.54 4.52 -13.12
N CYS A 70 -14.35 4.05 -12.17
CA CYS A 70 -13.84 3.40 -10.96
C CYS A 70 -14.46 2.01 -10.78
N GLU A 71 -13.64 0.97 -10.78
CA GLU A 71 -14.06 -0.39 -10.50
C GLU A 71 -13.70 -0.76 -9.04
N GLY A 72 -14.68 -1.20 -8.28
CA GLY A 72 -14.53 -1.54 -6.85
C GLY A 72 -15.18 -0.48 -5.95
N PRO A 73 -14.82 -0.42 -4.64
CA PRO A 73 -13.75 -1.18 -3.97
C PRO A 73 -14.11 -2.66 -3.72
N MET A 74 -13.19 -3.56 -4.01
CA MET A 74 -13.31 -5.00 -3.80
C MET A 74 -12.51 -5.40 -2.55
N PRO A 75 -13.13 -6.00 -1.53
CA PRO A 75 -12.43 -6.45 -0.34
C PRO A 75 -11.62 -7.73 -0.60
N ASP A 76 -10.42 -7.82 0.00
CA ASP A 76 -9.56 -8.99 0.02
C ASP A 76 -8.98 -9.18 1.43
N GLU A 77 -9.22 -10.35 2.04
CA GLU A 77 -8.78 -10.68 3.40
C GLU A 77 -7.25 -10.68 3.54
N ARG A 78 -6.52 -10.94 2.47
CA ARG A 78 -5.05 -10.94 2.44
C ARG A 78 -4.46 -9.53 2.63
N LEU A 79 -5.27 -8.48 2.50
CA LEU A 79 -4.89 -7.08 2.67
C LEU A 79 -5.13 -6.56 4.10
N THR A 80 -5.50 -7.42 5.06
CA THR A 80 -5.67 -7.03 6.48
C THR A 80 -4.35 -6.56 7.08
N GLU A 81 -4.45 -5.75 8.16
CA GLU A 81 -3.26 -5.36 8.91
C GLU A 81 -2.56 -6.59 9.52
N ARG A 82 -1.28 -6.46 9.80
CA ARG A 82 -0.52 -7.43 10.57
C ARG A 82 -1.22 -7.72 11.89
N PHE A 83 -1.36 -8.97 12.24
CA PHE A 83 -1.84 -9.35 13.56
C PHE A 83 -0.72 -9.20 14.59
N TYR A 84 -0.99 -8.46 15.65
CA TYR A 84 0.01 -8.16 16.67
C TYR A 84 -0.11 -9.01 17.94
N GLY A 85 -0.93 -10.07 17.91
CA GLY A 85 -1.07 -11.02 18.99
C GLY A 85 -1.46 -10.37 20.32
N THR A 86 -0.68 -10.62 21.38
CA THR A 86 -0.92 -10.05 22.72
C THR A 86 -0.64 -8.54 22.82
N PHE A 87 -0.12 -7.91 21.78
CA PHE A 87 0.11 -6.46 21.70
C PHE A 87 -1.11 -5.70 21.16
N GLU A 88 -2.11 -6.39 20.61
CA GLU A 88 -3.31 -5.75 20.05
C GLU A 88 -3.98 -4.81 21.07
N GLY A 89 -4.33 -3.59 20.60
CA GLY A 89 -5.04 -2.60 21.40
C GLY A 89 -4.22 -1.89 22.48
N LYS A 90 -2.91 -2.12 22.55
CA LYS A 90 -2.00 -1.53 23.54
C LYS A 90 -1.09 -0.49 22.91
N THR A 91 -0.72 0.53 23.69
CA THR A 91 0.36 1.45 23.33
C THR A 91 1.73 0.80 23.57
N TYR A 92 2.77 1.36 22.94
CA TYR A 92 4.15 0.87 23.15
C TYR A 92 4.59 0.97 24.61
N GLU A 93 4.14 1.99 25.35
CA GLU A 93 4.42 2.15 26.79
C GLU A 93 3.75 1.06 27.63
N GLU A 94 2.52 0.69 27.26
CA GLU A 94 1.80 -0.40 27.93
C GLU A 94 2.47 -1.74 27.65
N ILE A 95 2.84 -2.02 26.39
CA ILE A 95 3.55 -3.25 26.02
C ILE A 95 4.90 -3.33 26.77
N ALA A 96 5.67 -2.23 26.78
CA ALA A 96 6.97 -2.18 27.46
C ALA A 96 6.85 -2.41 28.98
N ARG A 97 5.76 -1.93 29.59
CA ARG A 97 5.50 -2.13 31.02
C ARG A 97 5.03 -3.55 31.33
N GLU A 98 4.12 -4.09 30.52
CA GLU A 98 3.44 -5.37 30.80
C GLU A 98 4.22 -6.58 30.28
N GLN A 99 4.94 -6.42 29.18
CA GLN A 99 5.68 -7.47 28.49
C GLN A 99 7.09 -6.98 28.06
N PRO A 100 7.94 -6.54 28.99
CA PRO A 100 9.20 -5.84 28.67
C PRO A 100 10.14 -6.67 27.80
N GLU A 101 10.24 -7.98 28.04
CA GLU A 101 11.11 -8.85 27.25
C GLU A 101 10.58 -9.06 25.84
N ALA A 102 9.28 -9.32 25.67
CA ALA A 102 8.65 -9.45 24.37
C ALA A 102 8.77 -8.14 23.57
N TYR A 103 8.56 -6.99 24.23
CA TYR A 103 8.73 -5.68 23.61
C TYR A 103 10.16 -5.44 23.14
N ARG A 104 11.17 -5.81 23.95
CA ARG A 104 12.57 -5.70 23.57
C ARG A 104 12.87 -6.52 22.31
N VAL A 105 12.45 -7.78 22.27
CA VAL A 105 12.63 -8.65 21.11
C VAL A 105 11.97 -8.05 19.88
N TYR A 106 10.70 -7.64 20.00
CA TYR A 106 9.95 -7.04 18.89
C TYR A 106 10.61 -5.75 18.37
N ARG A 107 11.04 -4.86 19.27
CA ARG A 107 11.70 -3.61 18.89
C ARG A 107 13.02 -3.85 18.14
N ASP A 108 13.78 -4.86 18.58
CA ASP A 108 15.13 -5.13 18.05
C ASP A 108 15.05 -5.91 16.71
N THR A 109 14.02 -6.75 16.51
CA THR A 109 13.90 -7.65 15.36
C THR A 109 12.70 -7.38 14.46
N GLY A 110 11.68 -6.67 14.95
CA GLY A 110 10.38 -6.58 14.28
C GLY A 110 9.51 -7.84 14.40
N GLU A 111 10.00 -8.89 15.08
CA GLU A 111 9.35 -10.19 15.24
C GLU A 111 9.18 -10.53 16.71
N CYS A 112 8.09 -11.21 17.08
CA CYS A 112 7.89 -11.73 18.43
C CYS A 112 6.94 -12.92 18.47
N ALA A 113 7.45 -14.13 18.26
CA ALA A 113 6.67 -15.35 18.34
C ALA A 113 6.07 -15.57 19.74
N GLY A 114 6.77 -15.17 20.81
CA GLY A 114 6.30 -15.28 22.20
C GLY A 114 5.09 -14.40 22.52
N ALA A 115 4.82 -13.38 21.71
CA ALA A 115 3.62 -12.53 21.79
C ALA A 115 2.60 -12.84 20.67
N GLU A 116 2.77 -13.92 19.95
CA GLU A 116 1.91 -14.35 18.83
C GLU A 116 1.79 -13.29 17.71
N VAL A 117 2.82 -12.47 17.52
CA VAL A 117 2.86 -11.50 16.43
C VAL A 117 3.00 -12.25 15.10
N GLU A 118 2.15 -11.93 14.12
CA GLU A 118 2.21 -12.51 12.79
C GLU A 118 3.59 -12.25 12.16
N ARG A 119 4.22 -13.28 11.60
CA ARG A 119 5.55 -13.15 11.00
C ARG A 119 5.53 -12.19 9.81
N SER A 120 6.56 -11.34 9.69
CA SER A 120 6.68 -10.38 8.59
C SER A 120 6.67 -11.04 7.21
N GLU A 121 7.28 -12.23 7.08
CA GLU A 121 7.27 -13.05 5.87
C GLU A 121 5.83 -13.40 5.45
N VAL A 122 5.01 -13.90 6.39
CA VAL A 122 3.61 -14.28 6.12
C VAL A 122 2.77 -13.08 5.69
N VAL A 123 2.94 -11.94 6.38
CA VAL A 123 2.27 -10.69 6.00
C VAL A 123 2.68 -10.24 4.58
N GLY A 124 3.99 -10.26 4.30
CA GLY A 124 4.53 -9.87 3.00
C GLY A 124 4.03 -10.75 1.87
N GLU A 125 4.03 -12.08 2.06
CA GLU A 125 3.59 -13.05 1.06
C GLU A 125 2.09 -12.93 0.75
N ARG A 126 1.21 -12.91 1.79
CA ARG A 126 -0.24 -12.78 1.55
C ARG A 126 -0.61 -11.47 0.86
N PHE A 127 0.07 -10.36 1.24
CA PHE A 127 -0.13 -9.07 0.61
C PHE A 127 0.36 -9.08 -0.84
N ARG A 128 1.57 -9.57 -1.10
CA ARG A 128 2.13 -9.72 -2.45
C ARG A 128 1.17 -10.51 -3.35
N ASP A 129 0.70 -11.66 -2.89
CA ASP A 129 -0.15 -12.55 -3.69
C ASP A 129 -1.49 -11.88 -4.04
N ALA A 130 -2.08 -11.12 -3.09
CA ALA A 130 -3.27 -10.31 -3.35
C ALA A 130 -3.02 -9.23 -4.42
N VAL A 131 -1.89 -8.53 -4.32
CA VAL A 131 -1.52 -7.46 -5.27
C VAL A 131 -1.24 -8.04 -6.65
N LEU A 132 -0.51 -9.15 -6.76
CA LEU A 132 -0.20 -9.78 -8.04
C LEU A 132 -1.47 -10.26 -8.76
N GLU A 133 -2.40 -10.87 -8.03
CA GLU A 133 -3.69 -11.31 -8.58
C GLU A 133 -4.53 -10.12 -9.03
N ALA A 134 -4.64 -9.09 -8.19
CA ALA A 134 -5.37 -7.87 -8.53
C ALA A 134 -4.78 -7.14 -9.73
N ALA A 135 -3.43 -7.09 -9.84
CA ALA A 135 -2.73 -6.50 -10.97
C ALA A 135 -2.92 -7.28 -12.26
N ALA A 136 -2.90 -8.62 -12.20
CA ALA A 136 -3.17 -9.46 -13.36
C ALA A 136 -4.61 -9.32 -13.89
N ALA A 137 -5.56 -9.04 -12.99
CA ALA A 137 -6.96 -8.80 -13.33
C ALA A 137 -7.27 -7.33 -13.68
N CYS A 138 -6.32 -6.41 -13.46
CA CYS A 138 -6.51 -4.98 -13.75
C CYS A 138 -6.33 -4.73 -15.25
N PRO A 139 -7.29 -4.07 -15.94
CA PRO A 139 -7.11 -3.69 -17.33
C PRO A 139 -5.85 -2.84 -17.52
N ALA A 140 -5.17 -3.02 -18.67
CA ALA A 140 -3.86 -2.38 -18.93
C ALA A 140 -3.92 -0.85 -18.98
N ASP A 141 -5.09 -0.30 -19.29
CA ASP A 141 -5.38 1.14 -19.33
C ASP A 141 -5.75 1.73 -17.96
N ARG A 142 -5.83 0.91 -16.89
CA ARG A 142 -6.22 1.35 -15.54
C ARG A 142 -5.09 1.30 -14.55
N SER A 143 -5.17 2.19 -13.55
CA SER A 143 -4.30 2.13 -12.37
C SER A 143 -4.94 1.26 -11.29
N LEU A 144 -4.15 0.38 -10.68
CA LEU A 144 -4.57 -0.38 -9.50
C LEU A 144 -4.27 0.42 -8.23
N ILE A 145 -5.30 0.66 -7.42
CA ILE A 145 -5.18 1.24 -6.08
C ILE A 145 -5.44 0.14 -5.05
N VAL A 146 -4.49 -0.06 -4.15
CA VAL A 146 -4.57 -1.02 -3.04
C VAL A 146 -4.68 -0.26 -1.72
N VAL A 147 -5.82 -0.40 -1.03
CA VAL A 147 -6.07 0.28 0.26
C VAL A 147 -5.91 -0.71 1.40
N SER A 148 -4.88 -0.51 2.22
CA SER A 148 -4.52 -1.42 3.30
C SER A 148 -4.01 -0.65 4.52
N HIS A 149 -3.03 -1.16 5.25
CA HIS A 149 -2.57 -0.68 6.55
C HIS A 149 -1.06 -0.53 6.57
N GLY A 150 -0.55 0.27 7.50
CA GLY A 150 0.84 0.70 7.52
C GLY A 150 1.85 -0.43 7.47
N SER A 151 1.74 -1.41 8.37
CA SER A 151 2.70 -2.52 8.43
C SER A 151 2.50 -3.50 7.27
N ALA A 152 1.25 -3.83 6.93
CA ALA A 152 0.95 -4.74 5.82
C ALA A 152 1.48 -4.19 4.49
N ILE A 153 1.30 -2.90 4.21
CA ILE A 153 1.84 -2.23 3.02
C ILE A 153 3.37 -2.33 2.99
N ALA A 154 4.05 -1.97 4.09
CA ALA A 154 5.51 -1.99 4.13
C ALA A 154 6.08 -3.40 3.87
N ARG A 155 5.54 -4.43 4.54
CA ARG A 155 5.98 -5.83 4.35
C ARG A 155 5.62 -6.35 2.96
N GLY A 156 4.45 -5.99 2.44
CA GLY A 156 4.02 -6.33 1.08
C GLY A 156 4.92 -5.71 0.01
N ILE A 157 5.30 -4.45 0.16
CA ILE A 157 6.25 -3.79 -0.76
C ILE A 157 7.58 -4.51 -0.76
N VAL A 158 8.14 -4.82 0.42
CA VAL A 158 9.40 -5.56 0.53
C VAL A 158 9.33 -6.90 -0.22
N SER A 159 8.23 -7.65 -0.03
CA SER A 159 8.00 -8.93 -0.73
C SER A 159 7.83 -8.76 -2.25
N LEU A 160 7.13 -7.70 -2.70
CA LEU A 160 7.00 -7.38 -4.13
C LEU A 160 8.34 -7.03 -4.79
N LEU A 161 9.24 -6.39 -4.05
CA LEU A 161 10.60 -6.10 -4.51
C LEU A 161 11.51 -7.34 -4.55
N GLY A 162 11.02 -8.50 -4.09
CA GLY A 162 11.79 -9.76 -4.03
C GLY A 162 12.78 -9.83 -2.87
N LEU A 163 12.56 -9.00 -1.85
CA LEU A 163 13.34 -9.00 -0.61
C LEU A 163 12.60 -9.79 0.48
N ASP A 164 13.34 -10.25 1.48
CA ASP A 164 12.76 -10.94 2.64
C ASP A 164 12.22 -9.91 3.66
N PRO A 165 10.91 -9.90 3.94
CA PRO A 165 10.33 -8.98 4.92
C PRO A 165 10.77 -9.22 6.36
N SER A 166 11.35 -10.39 6.69
CA SER A 166 11.89 -10.70 8.02
C SER A 166 13.26 -10.05 8.23
N ASP A 167 14.06 -9.96 7.16
CA ASP A 167 15.43 -9.45 7.21
C ASP A 167 15.53 -7.96 6.86
N PHE A 168 14.61 -7.46 6.00
CA PHE A 168 14.68 -6.09 5.53
C PHE A 168 13.75 -5.16 6.30
N ASN A 169 14.32 -4.32 7.14
CA ASN A 169 13.63 -3.28 7.93
C ASN A 169 13.80 -1.85 7.38
N GLY A 170 14.21 -1.70 6.12
CA GLY A 170 14.49 -0.40 5.49
C GLY A 170 13.25 0.42 5.10
N LEU A 171 12.04 -0.16 5.18
CA LEU A 171 10.80 0.56 4.93
C LEU A 171 9.96 0.64 6.20
N ARG A 172 9.63 1.85 6.63
CA ARG A 172 8.62 2.08 7.68
C ARG A 172 7.21 1.90 7.11
N GLY A 173 6.23 1.70 7.99
CA GLY A 173 4.82 1.75 7.60
C GLY A 173 4.43 3.12 7.03
N VAL A 174 3.41 3.14 6.19
CA VAL A 174 2.86 4.39 5.64
C VAL A 174 1.99 5.11 6.68
N ASP A 175 2.02 6.43 6.65
CA ASP A 175 1.19 7.27 7.49
C ASP A 175 -0.28 7.26 7.01
N ASN A 176 -1.21 7.83 7.80
CA ASN A 176 -2.63 7.84 7.45
C ASN A 176 -2.86 8.54 6.11
N CYS A 177 -3.54 7.86 5.19
CA CYS A 177 -3.85 8.36 3.85
C CYS A 177 -2.62 8.76 3.01
N HIS A 178 -1.43 8.27 3.38
CA HIS A 178 -0.26 8.31 2.54
C HIS A 178 -0.22 7.09 1.63
N TRP A 179 0.53 7.18 0.53
CA TRP A 179 0.65 6.09 -0.45
C TRP A 179 2.09 5.85 -0.89
N SER A 180 2.28 4.73 -1.54
CA SER A 180 3.52 4.36 -2.22
C SER A 180 3.20 3.96 -3.65
N GLU A 181 4.10 4.23 -4.56
CA GLU A 181 3.93 3.96 -5.99
C GLU A 181 4.91 2.88 -6.42
N LEU A 182 4.38 1.84 -7.04
CA LEU A 182 5.15 0.76 -7.62
C LEU A 182 4.87 0.69 -9.12
N VAL A 183 5.91 0.46 -9.89
CA VAL A 183 5.80 0.25 -11.33
C VAL A 183 6.34 -1.14 -11.70
N PRO A 184 5.66 -1.88 -12.59
CA PRO A 184 6.17 -3.14 -13.09
C PRO A 184 7.41 -2.89 -13.94
N VAL A 185 8.44 -3.72 -13.76
CA VAL A 185 9.65 -3.67 -14.57
C VAL A 185 9.63 -4.87 -15.51
N GLY A 186 9.53 -4.62 -16.83
CA GLY A 186 9.70 -5.64 -17.84
C GLY A 186 11.16 -6.10 -17.91
N VAL A 187 11.45 -7.33 -17.53
CA VAL A 187 12.78 -7.92 -17.75
C VAL A 187 12.79 -8.56 -19.14
N SER A 188 13.13 -7.76 -20.14
CA SER A 188 13.48 -8.28 -21.48
C SER A 188 14.94 -8.69 -21.50
N THR A 189 15.25 -9.89 -21.02
CA THR A 189 16.53 -10.54 -21.35
C THR A 189 16.25 -12.00 -21.69
N ALA A 190 16.77 -12.42 -22.84
CA ALA A 190 16.65 -13.78 -23.41
C ALA A 190 17.24 -14.92 -22.54
N LYS A 191 17.57 -14.68 -21.29
CA LYS A 191 18.17 -15.64 -20.34
C LYS A 191 17.44 -15.79 -19.02
N SER A 192 16.35 -15.08 -18.77
CA SER A 192 15.57 -15.22 -17.55
C SER A 192 14.10 -15.37 -17.93
N ALA A 193 13.56 -16.57 -17.77
CA ALA A 193 12.13 -16.78 -17.83
C ALA A 193 11.43 -15.83 -16.85
N ALA A 194 10.71 -14.85 -17.42
CA ALA A 194 9.68 -14.01 -16.81
C ALA A 194 9.81 -13.74 -15.29
N ARG A 195 10.81 -13.00 -14.86
CA ARG A 195 10.73 -12.28 -13.59
C ARG A 195 10.10 -10.91 -13.90
N THR A 196 8.79 -10.80 -13.78
CA THR A 196 8.14 -9.50 -13.61
C THR A 196 8.61 -8.97 -12.27
N GLY A 197 9.57 -8.06 -12.28
CA GLY A 197 10.02 -7.35 -11.09
C GLY A 197 9.14 -6.13 -10.86
N TRP A 198 9.18 -5.60 -9.66
CA TRP A 198 8.58 -4.33 -9.31
C TRP A 198 9.66 -3.33 -8.90
N ARG A 199 9.44 -2.06 -9.21
CA ARG A 199 10.27 -0.95 -8.74
C ARG A 199 9.42 -0.07 -7.85
N LEU A 200 9.94 0.25 -6.68
CA LEU A 200 9.37 1.29 -5.81
C LEU A 200 9.77 2.65 -6.39
N ALA A 201 8.80 3.38 -6.92
CA ALA A 201 9.02 4.72 -7.47
C ALA A 201 8.98 5.78 -6.36
N SER A 202 8.09 5.58 -5.37
CA SER A 202 7.98 6.50 -4.24
C SER A 202 7.38 5.79 -3.02
N HIS A 203 7.66 6.30 -1.81
CA HIS A 203 7.20 5.71 -0.55
C HIS A 203 6.73 6.77 0.43
N ASN A 204 5.59 6.51 1.07
CA ASN A 204 5.00 7.34 2.11
C ASN A 204 4.77 8.81 1.68
N ILE A 205 4.17 8.98 0.50
CA ILE A 205 3.79 10.30 0.00
C ILE A 205 2.43 10.68 0.56
N GLY A 206 2.29 11.91 1.06
CA GLY A 206 1.05 12.50 1.54
C GLY A 206 0.55 13.63 0.67
N ALA A 207 -0.65 14.12 0.93
CA ALA A 207 -1.12 15.40 0.42
C ALA A 207 -0.24 16.53 0.99
N ARG A 208 -0.02 17.59 0.19
CA ARG A 208 0.94 18.68 0.54
C ARG A 208 0.68 19.34 1.90
N GLU A 209 -0.56 19.35 2.37
CA GLU A 209 -0.95 19.92 3.65
C GLU A 209 -0.40 19.12 4.85
N ASP A 210 -0.16 17.81 4.68
CA ASP A 210 0.38 16.95 5.72
C ASP A 210 1.91 17.09 5.86
N ILE A 211 2.58 17.67 4.83
CA ILE A 211 4.04 17.86 4.81
C ILE A 211 4.43 19.18 5.48
N LEU A 212 3.54 20.17 5.49
CA LEU A 212 3.79 21.52 6.03
C LEU A 212 3.38 21.68 7.49
N GLY A 213 2.80 20.66 8.12
CA GLY A 213 2.33 20.65 9.51
C GLY A 213 3.21 19.89 10.49
N ALA A 214 4.46 19.52 10.11
CA ALA A 214 5.42 18.84 10.98
C ALA A 214 6.50 19.81 11.47
#